data_abd6eead2e245accdf291aea8326ed9a
#
_entry.id   abd6eead2e245accdf291aea8326ed9a
#
_cell.length_a   1.000
_cell.length_b   1.000
_cell.length_c   1.000
_cell.angle_alpha   90.00
_cell.angle_beta   90.00
_cell.angle_gamma   90.00
#
_symmetry.space_group_name_H-M   'P 1'
#
loop_
_entity.id
_entity.type
_entity.pdbx_description
1 polymer ?
#
loop_
_entity_poly.entity_id
_entity_poly.type
_entity_poly.pdbx_seq_one_letter_code
_entity_poly.pdbx_strand_id
1 'polypeptide(L)'
;TSFSNPTADTVYAVSNSTYFRNQTGNLTISVKEGIPKDFVYTASGVDNETITVFSDSVDSEDYDVFIVDSDLNVLATCVKTEDPFLENNLTPYFYTIEDDPNFSSVNFKFGDGIYTRKLAPNEIVLIKYAETKGSDGNIEGIESINSFVEPVIDLQGNQITLFVTNPDTISDGSDYESVQSIRSNGRR
;
A
#
# COMPACT_ATOMS: atom_id res chain seq x y z
N THR A 1 -10.08 8.74 4.90
CA THR A 1 -11.50 8.49 5.28
C THR A 1 -11.69 6.98 5.29
N SER A 2 -12.06 6.41 6.41
CA SER A 2 -12.30 4.98 6.56
C SER A 2 -13.79 4.67 6.53
N PHE A 3 -14.14 3.52 5.96
CA PHE A 3 -15.50 3.01 5.90
C PHE A 3 -15.60 1.72 6.71
N SER A 4 -16.73 1.45 7.33
CA SER A 4 -16.99 0.17 7.98
C SER A 4 -18.03 -0.63 7.22
N ASN A 5 -17.81 -1.93 7.17
CA ASN A 5 -18.77 -2.92 6.75
C ASN A 5 -19.09 -3.81 7.96
N PRO A 6 -20.34 -4.15 8.25
CA PRO A 6 -20.71 -5.01 9.39
C PRO A 6 -20.08 -6.42 9.31
N THR A 7 -19.56 -6.86 8.18
CA THR A 7 -18.95 -8.18 7.98
C THR A 7 -17.47 -8.16 7.62
N ALA A 8 -16.89 -7.00 7.33
CA ALA A 8 -15.47 -6.87 7.00
C ALA A 8 -14.80 -5.94 8.00
N ASP A 9 -13.59 -6.24 8.31
CA ASP A 9 -12.77 -5.39 9.16
C ASP A 9 -12.44 -4.07 8.47
N THR A 10 -11.97 -3.29 8.23
CA THR A 10 -11.81 -1.94 7.75
C THR A 10 -11.58 -1.85 6.24
N VAL A 11 -12.38 -1.10 5.53
CA VAL A 11 -12.19 -0.77 4.12
C VAL A 11 -11.55 0.61 4.00
N TYR A 12 -10.48 0.73 3.24
CA TYR A 12 -9.78 1.99 3.02
C TYR A 12 -10.23 2.68 1.75
N ALA A 13 -10.54 3.97 1.88
CA ALA A 13 -10.60 4.85 0.72
C ALA A 13 -9.23 5.48 0.52
N VAL A 14 -8.57 5.19 -0.57
CA VAL A 14 -7.43 5.98 -1.02
C VAL A 14 -7.99 7.27 -1.58
N SER A 15 -8.08 8.31 -0.76
CA SER A 15 -8.41 9.63 -1.27
C SER A 15 -7.10 10.29 -1.72
N ASN A 16 -6.89 10.40 -3.00
CA ASN A 16 -6.15 11.54 -3.50
C ASN A 16 -6.88 12.77 -2.98
N SER A 17 -6.19 13.66 -2.29
CA SER A 17 -6.71 14.87 -1.65
C SER A 17 -7.26 15.85 -2.69
N THR A 18 -8.38 15.50 -3.31
CA THR A 18 -9.11 16.39 -4.19
C THR A 18 -10.12 17.14 -3.33
N TYR A 19 -9.85 18.42 -3.09
CA TYR A 19 -10.78 19.31 -2.42
C TYR A 19 -12.01 19.51 -3.30
N PHE A 20 -13.15 18.99 -2.86
CA PHE A 20 -14.43 19.24 -3.52
C PHE A 20 -14.99 20.57 -3.00
N ARG A 21 -14.99 21.60 -3.85
CA ARG A 21 -15.70 22.84 -3.59
C ARG A 21 -17.08 22.75 -4.24
N ASN A 22 -18.13 22.83 -3.41
CA ASN A 22 -19.52 23.07 -3.85
C ASN A 22 -20.02 22.18 -5.01
N GLN A 23 -19.72 20.89 -4.96
CA GLN A 23 -20.34 19.95 -5.91
C GLN A 23 -21.64 19.41 -5.32
N THR A 24 -22.74 19.67 -6.00
CA THR A 24 -24.00 18.94 -5.83
C THR A 24 -23.97 17.75 -6.80
N GLY A 25 -23.92 16.53 -6.27
CA GLY A 25 -23.90 15.34 -7.11
C GLY A 25 -23.27 14.14 -6.38
N ASN A 26 -23.19 13.03 -7.07
CA ASN A 26 -22.56 11.82 -6.57
C ASN A 26 -21.06 11.91 -6.80
N LEU A 27 -20.29 11.57 -5.76
CA LEU A 27 -18.87 11.36 -5.84
C LEU A 27 -18.61 9.86 -5.83
N THR A 28 -17.88 9.40 -6.85
CA THR A 28 -17.35 8.02 -6.87
C THR A 28 -15.92 8.02 -6.35
N ILE A 29 -15.65 7.19 -5.37
CA ILE A 29 -14.31 6.96 -4.85
C ILE A 29 -13.99 5.47 -4.97
N SER A 30 -12.77 5.18 -5.36
CA SER A 30 -12.26 3.81 -5.30
C SER A 30 -11.89 3.47 -3.87
N VAL A 31 -12.32 2.31 -3.42
CA VAL A 31 -11.99 1.78 -2.09
C VAL A 31 -11.28 0.45 -2.26
N LYS A 32 -10.34 0.20 -1.35
CA LYS A 32 -9.56 -1.03 -1.30
C LYS A 32 -9.71 -1.63 0.10
N GLU A 33 -9.90 -2.94 0.19
CA GLU A 33 -9.90 -3.64 1.45
C GLU A 33 -8.45 -3.83 1.91
N GLY A 34 -8.18 -3.57 3.17
CA GLY A 34 -6.86 -3.83 3.74
C GLY A 34 -6.69 -3.23 5.14
N ILE A 35 -5.72 -3.75 5.86
CA ILE A 35 -5.29 -3.26 7.17
C ILE A 35 -3.93 -2.60 6.98
N PRO A 36 -3.78 -1.27 7.18
CA PRO A 36 -2.49 -0.62 7.04
C PRO A 36 -1.51 -1.10 8.10
N LYS A 37 -0.29 -1.27 7.68
CA LYS A 37 0.85 -1.65 8.50
C LYS A 37 2.02 -0.72 8.22
N ASP A 38 2.77 -0.46 9.27
CA ASP A 38 4.01 0.28 9.22
C ASP A 38 5.16 -0.64 9.67
N PHE A 39 6.20 -0.73 8.85
CA PHE A 39 7.43 -1.45 9.17
C PHE A 39 8.59 -0.47 9.19
N VAL A 40 9.31 -0.41 10.30
CA VAL A 40 10.45 0.50 10.50
C VAL A 40 11.74 -0.31 10.53
N TYR A 41 12.71 0.10 9.73
CA TYR A 41 14.01 -0.54 9.63
C TYR A 41 15.14 0.48 9.77
N THR A 42 16.20 0.12 10.48
CA THR A 42 17.42 0.92 10.57
C THR A 42 18.49 0.33 9.67
N ALA A 43 18.90 1.10 8.67
CA ALA A 43 19.83 0.65 7.66
C ALA A 43 21.24 0.42 8.21
N SER A 44 21.92 -0.60 7.71
CA SER A 44 23.33 -0.89 8.01
C SER A 44 24.30 -0.16 7.09
N GLY A 45 23.81 0.29 5.91
CA GLY A 45 24.61 1.01 4.92
C GLY A 45 25.40 0.11 3.98
N VAL A 46 25.06 -1.18 3.90
CA VAL A 46 25.69 -2.10 2.95
C VAL A 46 25.18 -1.88 1.52
N ASP A 47 25.97 -2.29 0.55
CA ASP A 47 25.57 -2.21 -0.86
C ASP A 47 24.47 -3.23 -1.15
N ASN A 48 23.45 -2.83 -1.92
CA ASN A 48 22.27 -3.66 -2.23
C ASN A 48 21.54 -4.17 -0.98
N GLU A 49 21.44 -3.32 0.03
CA GLU A 49 20.77 -3.68 1.27
C GLU A 49 19.33 -4.13 1.01
N THR A 50 18.98 -5.29 1.57
CA THR A 50 17.65 -5.88 1.40
C THR A 50 16.90 -5.85 2.73
N ILE A 51 15.71 -5.28 2.70
CA ILE A 51 14.79 -5.22 3.83
C ILE A 51 13.68 -6.23 3.57
N THR A 52 13.50 -7.18 4.48
CA THR A 52 12.48 -8.22 4.36
C THR A 52 11.30 -7.92 5.28
N VAL A 53 10.12 -7.79 4.72
CA VAL A 53 8.85 -7.71 5.45
C VAL A 53 8.19 -9.08 5.42
N PHE A 54 8.01 -9.67 6.59
CA PHE A 54 7.38 -10.99 6.74
C PHE A 54 5.87 -10.83 6.89
N SER A 55 5.13 -11.16 5.85
CA SER A 55 3.67 -11.29 5.85
C SER A 55 3.26 -12.05 4.60
N ASP A 56 2.29 -12.94 4.73
CA ASP A 56 1.71 -13.74 3.66
C ASP A 56 0.45 -13.11 3.04
N SER A 57 0.09 -11.93 3.50
CA SER A 57 -1.13 -11.22 3.10
C SER A 57 -0.89 -9.78 2.63
N VAL A 58 0.36 -9.44 2.30
CA VAL A 58 0.71 -8.10 1.82
C VAL A 58 0.12 -7.86 0.44
N ASP A 59 -0.52 -6.71 0.26
CA ASP A 59 -0.93 -6.28 -1.08
C ASP A 59 0.30 -5.96 -1.93
N SER A 60 0.46 -6.67 -3.05
CA SER A 60 1.65 -6.59 -3.92
C SER A 60 1.80 -5.28 -4.69
N GLU A 61 0.80 -4.42 -4.67
CA GLU A 61 0.80 -3.17 -5.45
C GLU A 61 0.83 -1.90 -4.59
N ASP A 62 0.58 -2.02 -3.29
CA ASP A 62 0.34 -0.86 -2.41
C ASP A 62 1.44 -0.71 -1.36
N TYR A 63 2.57 -0.16 -1.78
CA TYR A 63 3.70 0.14 -0.91
C TYR A 63 4.10 1.61 -1.03
N ASP A 64 4.24 2.24 0.13
CA ASP A 64 4.91 3.52 0.24
C ASP A 64 6.18 3.37 1.07
N VAL A 65 7.32 3.75 0.51
CA VAL A 65 8.63 3.62 1.15
C VAL A 65 9.24 5.00 1.34
N PHE A 66 9.64 5.29 2.57
CA PHE A 66 10.16 6.60 2.97
C PHE A 66 11.47 6.46 3.73
N ILE A 67 12.34 7.46 3.59
CA ILE A 67 13.40 7.73 4.55
C ILE A 67 12.83 8.71 5.56
N VAL A 68 12.97 8.42 6.85
CA VAL A 68 12.38 9.20 7.94
C VAL A 68 13.43 9.57 8.99
N ASP A 69 13.13 10.54 9.84
CA ASP A 69 13.91 10.86 11.03
C ASP A 69 13.49 9.99 12.23
N SER A 70 14.09 10.23 13.40
CA SER A 70 13.79 9.49 14.63
C SER A 70 12.35 9.68 15.13
N ASP A 71 11.69 10.74 14.72
CA ASP A 71 10.31 11.06 15.06
C ASP A 71 9.31 10.60 13.97
N LEU A 72 9.81 9.84 12.99
CA LEU A 72 9.08 9.34 11.82
C LEU A 72 8.58 10.43 10.86
N ASN A 73 9.18 11.62 10.89
CA ASN A 73 8.88 12.63 9.87
C ASN A 73 9.58 12.27 8.56
N VAL A 74 8.88 12.40 7.45
CA VAL A 74 9.38 12.04 6.13
C VAL A 74 10.46 13.02 5.67
N LEU A 75 11.65 12.50 5.41
CA LEU A 75 12.80 13.22 4.84
C LEU A 75 12.89 13.04 3.33
N ALA A 76 12.57 11.86 2.84
CA ALA A 76 12.54 11.56 1.41
C ALA A 76 11.55 10.43 1.10
N THR A 77 10.97 10.47 -0.10
CA THR A 77 10.18 9.37 -0.66
C THR A 77 11.08 8.52 -1.53
N CYS A 78 11.04 7.21 -1.35
CA CYS A 78 11.75 6.26 -2.20
C CYS A 78 10.93 5.94 -3.45
N VAL A 79 11.59 5.62 -4.54
CA VAL A 79 10.97 5.37 -5.84
C VAL A 79 11.13 3.90 -6.22
N LYS A 80 10.02 3.24 -6.50
CA LYS A 80 10.04 1.87 -7.03
C LYS A 80 10.57 1.88 -8.45
N THR A 81 11.49 0.97 -8.77
CA THR A 81 11.98 0.72 -10.12
C THR A 81 12.04 -0.78 -10.39
N GLU A 82 11.92 -1.17 -11.66
CA GLU A 82 12.09 -2.57 -12.07
C GLU A 82 13.57 -2.90 -12.32
N ASP A 83 14.37 -1.92 -12.74
CA ASP A 83 15.79 -2.11 -13.02
C ASP A 83 16.62 -0.90 -12.53
N PRO A 84 17.28 -1.01 -11.37
CA PRO A 84 18.12 0.06 -10.84
C PRO A 84 19.31 0.41 -11.72
N PHE A 85 19.79 -0.51 -12.59
CA PHE A 85 20.90 -0.21 -13.50
C PHE A 85 20.52 0.76 -14.63
N LEU A 86 19.24 0.80 -15.00
CA LEU A 86 18.74 1.73 -16.01
C LEU A 86 18.58 3.15 -15.46
N GLU A 87 18.37 3.30 -14.17
CA GLU A 87 18.16 4.61 -13.54
C GLU A 87 19.40 5.47 -13.57
N ASN A 88 20.58 4.90 -13.30
CA ASN A 88 21.88 5.57 -13.25
C ASN A 88 21.83 6.96 -12.60
N ASN A 89 21.15 7.02 -11.45
CA ASN A 89 20.89 8.26 -10.72
C ASN A 89 21.07 8.06 -9.22
N LEU A 90 21.97 8.82 -8.62
CA LEU A 90 22.30 8.73 -7.20
C LEU A 90 21.49 9.71 -6.32
N THR A 91 20.57 10.48 -6.88
CA THR A 91 19.84 11.49 -6.11
C THR A 91 18.64 10.91 -5.37
N PRO A 92 17.66 10.24 -6.01
CA PRO A 92 16.58 9.59 -5.28
C PRO A 92 17.02 8.25 -4.70
N TYR A 93 16.30 7.78 -3.69
CA TYR A 93 16.41 6.41 -3.23
C TYR A 93 15.51 5.54 -4.11
N PHE A 94 16.11 4.65 -4.88
CA PHE A 94 15.39 3.63 -5.64
C PHE A 94 15.35 2.33 -4.87
N TYR A 95 14.27 1.57 -5.05
CA TYR A 95 14.15 0.20 -4.57
C TYR A 95 13.47 -0.69 -5.60
N THR A 96 13.81 -1.96 -5.58
CA THR A 96 13.10 -3.02 -6.30
C THR A 96 12.37 -3.89 -5.31
N ILE A 97 11.33 -4.57 -5.78
CA ILE A 97 10.58 -5.54 -4.99
C ILE A 97 10.85 -6.93 -5.55
N GLU A 98 11.20 -7.85 -4.67
CA GLU A 98 11.35 -9.26 -4.99
C GLU A 98 10.46 -10.05 -4.03
N ASP A 99 9.45 -10.73 -4.58
CA ASP A 99 8.57 -11.59 -3.80
C ASP A 99 9.30 -12.89 -3.43
N ASP A 100 9.08 -13.38 -2.21
CA ASP A 100 9.53 -14.71 -1.82
C ASP A 100 8.74 -15.75 -2.64
N PRO A 101 9.41 -16.76 -3.22
CA PRO A 101 8.73 -17.85 -3.92
C PRO A 101 7.68 -18.60 -3.10
N ASN A 102 7.75 -18.51 -1.78
CA ASN A 102 6.77 -19.11 -0.87
C ASN A 102 5.68 -18.11 -0.44
N PHE A 103 5.70 -16.89 -0.95
CA PHE A 103 4.75 -15.82 -0.63
C PHE A 103 4.62 -15.49 0.86
N SER A 104 5.69 -15.72 1.63
CA SER A 104 5.72 -15.45 3.07
C SER A 104 6.46 -14.18 3.45
N SER A 105 7.03 -13.50 2.47
CA SER A 105 7.75 -12.25 2.68
C SER A 105 7.89 -11.45 1.38
N VAL A 106 8.10 -10.16 1.55
CA VAL A 106 8.43 -9.22 0.47
C VAL A 106 9.79 -8.61 0.76
N ASN A 107 10.68 -8.63 -0.23
CA ASN A 107 12.01 -8.10 -0.13
C ASN A 107 12.11 -6.76 -0.87
N PHE A 108 12.51 -5.72 -0.15
CA PHE A 108 12.80 -4.40 -0.70
C PHE A 108 14.31 -4.24 -0.81
N LYS A 109 14.83 -4.25 -2.02
CA LYS A 109 16.26 -4.15 -2.30
C LYS A 109 16.61 -2.75 -2.75
N PHE A 110 17.54 -2.13 -2.06
CA PHE A 110 18.03 -0.77 -2.32
C PHE A 110 19.29 -0.76 -3.19
N GLY A 111 19.73 0.44 -3.54
CA GLY A 111 20.84 0.65 -4.44
C GLY A 111 22.21 0.21 -3.93
N ASP A 112 23.17 0.17 -4.85
CA ASP A 112 24.55 -0.26 -4.60
C ASP A 112 25.53 0.92 -4.33
N GLY A 113 25.06 2.16 -4.48
CA GLY A 113 25.89 3.35 -4.36
C GLY A 113 26.74 3.68 -5.61
N ILE A 114 26.59 2.90 -6.68
CA ILE A 114 27.28 3.08 -7.97
C ILE A 114 26.30 3.55 -9.04
N TYR A 115 25.25 2.78 -9.27
CA TYR A 115 24.20 3.09 -10.24
C TYR A 115 23.02 3.83 -9.62
N THR A 116 22.67 3.44 -8.41
CA THR A 116 21.60 4.07 -7.62
C THR A 116 22.08 4.34 -6.20
N ARG A 117 21.42 5.30 -5.54
CA ARG A 117 21.75 5.70 -4.19
C ARG A 117 21.50 4.55 -3.22
N LYS A 118 22.52 4.18 -2.44
CA LYS A 118 22.38 3.23 -1.34
C LYS A 118 21.90 3.90 -0.06
N LEU A 119 21.39 3.14 0.86
CA LEU A 119 21.08 3.59 2.20
C LEU A 119 22.36 3.92 2.96
N ALA A 120 22.39 5.01 3.72
CA ALA A 120 23.49 5.30 4.61
C ALA A 120 23.33 4.55 5.94
N PRO A 121 24.44 4.28 6.65
CA PRO A 121 24.36 3.68 7.99
C PRO A 121 23.48 4.51 8.93
N ASN A 122 22.59 3.84 9.66
CA ASN A 122 21.60 4.44 10.58
C ASN A 122 20.49 5.29 9.93
N GLU A 123 20.35 5.31 8.62
CA GLU A 123 19.13 5.82 8.01
C GLU A 123 17.94 4.96 8.43
N ILE A 124 16.81 5.60 8.70
CA ILE A 124 15.58 4.91 9.08
C ILE A 124 14.67 4.85 7.87
N VAL A 125 14.31 3.63 7.50
CA VAL A 125 13.36 3.34 6.41
C VAL A 125 12.01 2.98 7.01
N LEU A 126 10.98 3.69 6.59
CA LEU A 126 9.58 3.41 6.92
C LEU A 126 8.90 2.83 5.68
N ILE A 127 8.45 1.60 5.78
CA ILE A 127 7.65 0.93 4.75
C ILE A 127 6.22 0.87 5.23
N LYS A 128 5.31 1.52 4.49
CA LYS A 128 3.87 1.45 4.69
C LYS A 128 3.29 0.50 3.67
N TYR A 129 2.45 -0.42 4.11
CA TYR A 129 1.81 -1.41 3.26
C TYR A 129 0.42 -1.77 3.81
N ALA A 130 -0.36 -2.48 3.02
CA ALA A 130 -1.64 -3.02 3.46
C ALA A 130 -1.58 -4.55 3.50
N GLU A 131 -2.15 -5.14 4.54
CA GLU A 131 -2.47 -6.56 4.59
C GLU A 131 -3.91 -6.75 4.15
N THR A 132 -4.14 -7.59 3.14
CA THR A 132 -5.46 -7.86 2.58
C THR A 132 -5.90 -9.28 2.88
N LYS A 133 -7.19 -9.51 2.79
CA LYS A 133 -7.78 -10.85 2.94
C LYS A 133 -7.91 -11.62 1.62
N GLY A 134 -7.36 -11.07 0.54
CA GLY A 134 -7.49 -11.67 -0.78
C GLY A 134 -8.96 -11.84 -1.19
N SER A 135 -9.34 -13.04 -1.62
CA SER A 135 -10.71 -13.36 -2.01
C SER A 135 -11.72 -13.22 -0.87
N ASP A 136 -11.31 -13.44 0.37
CA ASP A 136 -12.18 -13.29 1.56
C ASP A 136 -12.51 -11.82 1.87
N GLY A 137 -11.79 -10.87 1.29
CA GLY A 137 -12.07 -9.44 1.37
C GLY A 137 -13.17 -8.95 0.43
N ASN A 138 -13.63 -9.79 -0.49
CA ASN A 138 -14.69 -9.45 -1.44
C ASN A 138 -16.03 -9.23 -0.73
N ILE A 139 -16.79 -8.25 -1.20
CA ILE A 139 -18.12 -7.92 -0.68
C ILE A 139 -19.16 -8.23 -1.75
N GLU A 140 -19.90 -9.32 -1.57
CA GLU A 140 -20.92 -9.77 -2.52
C GLU A 140 -22.21 -8.91 -2.47
N GLY A 141 -22.45 -8.21 -1.37
CA GLY A 141 -23.65 -7.40 -1.19
C GLY A 141 -23.55 -6.01 -1.81
N ILE A 142 -24.51 -5.64 -2.66
CA ILE A 142 -24.75 -4.24 -3.00
C ILE A 142 -25.27 -3.49 -1.78
N GLU A 143 -24.99 -2.17 -1.69
CA GLU A 143 -25.40 -1.32 -0.56
C GLU A 143 -24.91 -1.79 0.82
N SER A 144 -23.90 -2.66 0.83
CA SER A 144 -23.30 -3.18 2.08
C SER A 144 -22.47 -2.13 2.80
N ILE A 145 -21.83 -1.23 2.04
CA ILE A 145 -21.13 -0.06 2.57
C ILE A 145 -22.17 1.06 2.66
N ASN A 146 -22.64 1.34 3.87
CA ASN A 146 -23.74 2.28 4.09
C ASN A 146 -23.47 3.35 5.15
N SER A 147 -22.29 3.37 5.74
CA SER A 147 -21.93 4.32 6.79
C SER A 147 -20.43 4.65 6.83
N PHE A 148 -20.13 5.81 7.40
CA PHE A 148 -18.74 6.18 7.72
C PHE A 148 -18.43 5.74 9.16
N VAL A 149 -17.20 5.30 9.41
CA VAL A 149 -16.72 4.96 10.76
C VAL A 149 -16.61 6.22 11.62
N GLU A 150 -16.13 7.31 11.02
CA GLU A 150 -15.96 8.59 11.68
C GLU A 150 -16.84 9.66 11.04
N PRO A 151 -17.32 10.64 11.81
CA PRO A 151 -18.10 11.73 11.24
C PRO A 151 -17.23 12.52 10.25
N VAL A 152 -17.82 12.84 9.10
CA VAL A 152 -17.16 13.72 8.13
C VAL A 152 -17.36 15.16 8.58
N ILE A 153 -16.28 15.91 8.62
CA ILE A 153 -16.28 17.32 9.03
C ILE A 153 -15.82 18.22 7.88
N ASP A 154 -16.38 19.44 7.81
CA ASP A 154 -15.94 20.46 6.87
C ASP A 154 -14.65 21.15 7.34
N LEU A 155 -14.11 22.06 6.53
CA LEU A 155 -12.91 22.82 6.86
C LEU A 155 -13.10 23.78 8.06
N GLN A 156 -14.34 24.05 8.46
CA GLN A 156 -14.73 24.89 9.58
C GLN A 156 -14.95 24.04 10.86
N GLY A 157 -14.86 22.70 10.76
CA GLY A 157 -15.07 21.79 11.88
C GLY A 157 -16.52 21.38 12.11
N ASN A 158 -17.45 21.73 11.22
CA ASN A 158 -18.86 21.32 11.34
C ASN A 158 -19.05 19.91 10.75
N GLN A 159 -19.87 19.10 11.40
CA GLN A 159 -20.24 17.78 10.88
C GLN A 159 -21.12 17.91 9.64
N ILE A 160 -20.72 17.16 8.59
CA ILE A 160 -21.48 17.07 7.34
C ILE A 160 -22.20 15.72 7.31
N THR A 161 -23.48 15.74 6.93
CA THR A 161 -24.23 14.51 6.67
C THR A 161 -23.98 14.06 5.23
N LEU A 162 -23.30 12.92 5.07
CA LEU A 162 -23.10 12.26 3.78
C LEU A 162 -23.71 10.88 3.80
N PHE A 163 -24.18 10.44 2.64
CA PHE A 163 -24.63 9.08 2.41
C PHE A 163 -23.57 8.37 1.56
N VAL A 164 -23.26 7.15 1.93
CA VAL A 164 -22.33 6.28 1.19
C VAL A 164 -23.04 5.00 0.82
N THR A 165 -22.78 4.51 -0.38
CA THR A 165 -23.28 3.22 -0.84
C THR A 165 -22.33 2.66 -1.90
N ASN A 166 -22.20 1.33 -1.98
CA ASN A 166 -21.59 0.64 -3.11
C ASN A 166 -22.73 0.19 -4.05
N PRO A 167 -22.76 0.72 -5.30
CA PRO A 167 -23.80 0.35 -6.26
C PRO A 167 -23.61 -1.08 -6.81
N ASP A 168 -22.39 -1.58 -6.76
CA ASP A 168 -21.98 -2.90 -7.25
C ASP A 168 -21.28 -3.69 -6.16
N THR A 169 -21.09 -4.99 -6.39
CA THR A 169 -20.25 -5.84 -5.56
C THR A 169 -18.79 -5.38 -5.61
N ILE A 170 -18.01 -5.67 -4.58
CA ILE A 170 -16.56 -5.45 -4.57
C ILE A 170 -15.92 -6.82 -4.74
N SER A 171 -15.27 -7.07 -5.89
CA SER A 171 -14.92 -8.43 -6.34
C SER A 171 -13.51 -8.59 -6.80
N ASP A 172 -12.62 -7.70 -6.81
CA ASP A 172 -11.29 -7.86 -7.42
C ASP A 172 -10.22 -8.45 -6.48
N GLY A 173 -10.63 -8.80 -5.24
CA GLY A 173 -9.75 -9.51 -4.31
C GLY A 173 -9.51 -10.94 -4.78
N SER A 174 -8.24 -11.32 -4.92
CA SER A 174 -7.81 -12.68 -5.27
C SER A 174 -6.70 -13.15 -4.35
N ASP A 175 -6.70 -14.43 -4.05
CA ASP A 175 -5.61 -15.05 -3.31
C ASP A 175 -4.37 -15.20 -4.20
N TYR A 176 -3.22 -15.30 -3.60
CA TYR A 176 -1.99 -15.61 -4.33
C TYR A 176 -2.13 -16.90 -5.13
N GLU A 177 -1.65 -16.87 -6.37
CA GLU A 177 -1.64 -18.06 -7.20
C GLU A 177 -0.74 -19.14 -6.57
N SER A 178 -1.28 -20.35 -6.40
CA SER A 178 -0.51 -21.43 -5.80
C SER A 178 0.70 -21.82 -6.69
N VAL A 179 1.79 -22.28 -6.07
CA VAL A 179 2.98 -22.76 -6.79
C VAL A 179 2.64 -23.85 -7.82
N GLN A 180 1.62 -24.66 -7.54
CA GLN A 180 1.15 -25.68 -8.48
C GLN A 180 0.47 -25.07 -9.71
N SER A 181 -0.32 -24.02 -9.52
CA SER A 181 -0.97 -23.27 -10.60
C SER A 181 0.07 -22.57 -11.47
N ILE A 182 1.05 -21.87 -10.87
CA ILE A 182 2.16 -21.22 -11.58
C ILE A 182 2.93 -22.24 -12.44
N ARG A 183 3.28 -23.41 -11.88
CA ARG A 183 3.96 -24.48 -12.61
C ARG A 183 3.12 -25.06 -13.75
N SER A 184 1.82 -25.13 -13.60
CA SER A 184 0.89 -25.58 -14.65
C SER A 184 0.78 -24.55 -15.76
N ASN A 185 0.69 -23.28 -15.45
CA ASN A 185 0.51 -22.20 -16.41
C ASN A 185 1.82 -21.85 -17.16
N GLY A 186 2.97 -21.97 -16.51
CA GLY A 186 4.29 -21.70 -17.11
C GLY A 186 4.79 -22.77 -18.12
N ARG A 187 4.02 -23.85 -18.34
CA ARG A 187 4.34 -24.92 -19.31
C ARG A 187 3.61 -24.79 -20.65
N ARG A 188 2.94 -23.67 -20.91
CA ARG A 188 2.23 -23.43 -22.17
C ARG A 188 3.01 -22.56 -23.12
#